data_2ddbc04705fc0f9e4422699b3b73c805
#
_entry.id   2ddbc04705fc0f9e4422699b3b73c805
#
_cell.length_a   1.000
_cell.length_b   1.000
_cell.length_c   1.000
_cell.angle_alpha   90.00
_cell.angle_beta   90.00
_cell.angle_gamma   90.00
#
_symmetry.space_group_name_H-M   'P 1'
#
loop_
_entity.id
_entity.type
_entity.pdbx_description
1 polymer ?
#
loop_
_entity_poly.entity_id
_entity_poly.type
_entity_poly.pdbx_seq_one_letter_code
_entity_poly.pdbx_strand_id
1 'polypeptide(L)'
;MDELLKDICQKKKYELEMTKSKCSFQTLEKLLPKKNNRGLKKILNDSQKNKNINIIAEIKKASPSAGEIIKEYVPEDIATQYEKSGAGAISILTESSFFKGNIEHLSTISQKTNIPLLRKDFIIDEYQILESKIYKADAILLLASVLNDKQIIKFIKIADEIGLDCIIETHSENELKRAINIDYPIIGINNRNLNNFTVDINNTLKLIKKVPNDFTIVGESGIKKFQDIRLYNDAGVYNFLIGESILTSKNIQKKFDELLNK
;
A
#
# COMPACT_ATOMS: atom_id res chain seq x y z
N MET A 1 10.73 -14.34 10.57
CA MET A 1 9.94 -13.11 10.79
C MET A 1 10.67 -12.27 11.81
N ASP A 2 10.88 -11.01 11.53
CA ASP A 2 11.52 -10.02 12.39
C ASP A 2 10.77 -9.84 13.73
N GLU A 3 11.48 -9.43 14.80
CA GLU A 3 10.91 -9.26 16.15
C GLU A 3 9.83 -8.19 16.16
N LEU A 4 10.08 -7.01 15.57
CA LEU A 4 9.07 -5.97 15.43
C LEU A 4 7.84 -6.43 14.65
N LEU A 5 8.05 -7.16 13.54
CA LEU A 5 6.96 -7.66 12.72
C LEU A 5 6.10 -8.69 13.48
N LYS A 6 6.74 -9.49 14.35
CA LYS A 6 6.04 -10.40 15.28
C LYS A 6 5.18 -9.62 16.27
N ASP A 7 5.76 -8.58 16.88
CA ASP A 7 5.07 -7.73 17.86
C ASP A 7 3.85 -7.04 17.23
N ILE A 8 4.02 -6.48 16.03
CA ILE A 8 2.92 -5.87 15.26
C ILE A 8 1.81 -6.90 15.00
N CYS A 9 2.18 -8.09 14.50
CA CYS A 9 1.20 -9.14 14.21
C CYS A 9 0.50 -9.65 15.47
N GLN A 10 1.22 -9.78 16.59
CA GLN A 10 0.63 -10.18 17.86
C GLN A 10 -0.35 -9.14 18.40
N LYS A 11 0.03 -7.86 18.35
CA LYS A 11 -0.85 -6.75 18.72
C LYS A 11 -2.09 -6.71 17.83
N LYS A 12 -1.91 -6.87 16.52
CA LYS A 12 -3.01 -6.91 15.55
C LYS A 12 -3.98 -8.06 15.82
N LYS A 13 -3.51 -9.26 16.20
CA LYS A 13 -4.36 -10.38 16.59
C LYS A 13 -5.25 -10.02 17.79
N TYR A 14 -4.66 -9.40 18.81
CA TYR A 14 -5.42 -8.96 19.98
C TYR A 14 -6.50 -7.92 19.61
N GLU A 15 -6.13 -6.91 18.82
CA GLU A 15 -7.07 -5.90 18.33
C GLU A 15 -8.23 -6.53 17.53
N LEU A 16 -7.92 -7.52 16.68
CA LEU A 16 -8.93 -8.26 15.91
C LEU A 16 -9.90 -9.05 16.79
N GLU A 17 -9.43 -9.72 17.85
CA GLU A 17 -10.28 -10.42 18.78
C GLU A 17 -11.28 -9.46 19.44
N MET A 18 -10.81 -8.30 19.88
CA MET A 18 -11.64 -7.25 20.45
C MET A 18 -12.64 -6.68 19.44
N THR A 19 -12.24 -6.53 18.17
CA THR A 19 -13.14 -6.03 17.12
C THR A 19 -14.19 -7.08 16.76
N LYS A 20 -13.80 -8.34 16.61
CA LYS A 20 -14.71 -9.47 16.34
C LYS A 20 -15.73 -9.70 17.45
N SER A 21 -15.38 -9.40 18.71
CA SER A 21 -16.33 -9.49 19.83
C SER A 21 -17.43 -8.43 19.78
N LYS A 22 -17.16 -7.28 19.16
CA LYS A 22 -18.12 -6.18 18.99
C LYS A 22 -18.95 -6.33 17.71
N CYS A 23 -18.36 -6.84 16.65
CA CYS A 23 -19.01 -7.03 15.36
C CYS A 23 -18.57 -8.38 14.76
N SER A 24 -19.51 -9.33 14.65
CA SER A 24 -19.19 -10.66 14.13
C SER A 24 -18.87 -10.64 12.64
N PHE A 25 -18.16 -11.66 12.15
CA PHE A 25 -17.86 -11.83 10.74
C PHE A 25 -19.15 -11.84 9.89
N GLN A 26 -20.19 -12.58 10.32
CA GLN A 26 -21.48 -12.63 9.64
C GLN A 26 -22.18 -11.25 9.60
N THR A 27 -21.96 -10.42 10.61
CA THR A 27 -22.47 -9.05 10.61
C THR A 27 -21.77 -8.22 9.56
N LEU A 28 -20.43 -8.31 9.43
CA LEU A 28 -19.69 -7.62 8.38
C LEU A 28 -20.11 -8.08 6.98
N GLU A 29 -20.32 -9.37 6.77
CA GLU A 29 -20.80 -9.89 5.46
C GLU A 29 -22.13 -9.23 5.02
N LYS A 30 -23.06 -9.03 5.97
CA LYS A 30 -24.34 -8.35 5.69
C LYS A 30 -24.20 -6.87 5.40
N LEU A 31 -23.15 -6.23 5.90
CA LEU A 31 -22.86 -4.81 5.71
C LEU A 31 -22.05 -4.51 4.45
N LEU A 32 -21.60 -5.52 3.73
CA LEU A 32 -20.80 -5.32 2.53
C LEU A 32 -21.56 -4.48 1.49
N PRO A 33 -20.96 -3.41 0.99
CA PRO A 33 -21.55 -2.63 -0.10
C PRO A 33 -21.50 -3.41 -1.41
N LYS A 34 -22.25 -2.95 -2.42
CA LYS A 34 -22.16 -3.51 -3.78
C LYS A 34 -20.70 -3.55 -4.27
N LYS A 35 -20.38 -4.61 -5.02
CA LYS A 35 -19.05 -4.77 -5.63
C LYS A 35 -18.78 -3.60 -6.57
N ASN A 36 -17.91 -2.71 -6.15
CA ASN A 36 -17.38 -1.60 -6.92
C ASN A 36 -15.99 -1.27 -6.40
N ASN A 37 -15.12 -0.75 -7.26
CA ASN A 37 -13.86 -0.18 -6.85
C ASN A 37 -13.43 0.89 -7.86
N ARG A 38 -12.56 1.81 -7.44
CA ARG A 38 -12.04 2.88 -8.30
C ARG A 38 -10.90 2.41 -9.21
N GLY A 39 -10.57 1.11 -9.19
CA GLY A 39 -9.71 0.44 -10.15
C GLY A 39 -8.22 0.69 -9.97
N LEU A 40 -7.66 0.47 -8.78
CA LEU A 40 -6.21 0.58 -8.55
C LEU A 40 -5.44 -0.32 -9.52
N LYS A 41 -5.81 -1.59 -9.64
CA LYS A 41 -5.20 -2.56 -10.56
C LYS A 41 -5.17 -2.04 -12.00
N LYS A 42 -6.28 -1.45 -12.46
CA LYS A 42 -6.35 -0.90 -13.82
C LYS A 42 -5.37 0.26 -14.00
N ILE A 43 -5.34 1.22 -13.06
CA ILE A 43 -4.44 2.38 -13.12
C ILE A 43 -2.97 1.94 -13.16
N LEU A 44 -2.58 0.98 -12.31
CA LEU A 44 -1.22 0.47 -12.24
C LEU A 44 -0.81 -0.22 -13.55
N ASN A 45 -1.70 -1.06 -14.10
CA ASN A 45 -1.44 -1.75 -15.36
C ASN A 45 -1.38 -0.78 -16.55
N ASP A 46 -2.28 0.19 -16.60
CA ASP A 46 -2.28 1.22 -17.67
C ASP A 46 -0.99 2.06 -17.62
N SER A 47 -0.53 2.46 -16.43
CA SER A 47 0.73 3.18 -16.25
C SER A 47 1.93 2.36 -16.69
N GLN A 48 1.99 1.09 -16.31
CA GLN A 48 3.04 0.15 -16.71
C GLN A 48 3.09 -0.02 -18.23
N LYS A 49 1.92 -0.26 -18.84
CA LYS A 49 1.80 -0.45 -20.30
C LYS A 49 2.20 0.79 -21.09
N ASN A 50 1.76 1.96 -20.65
CA ASN A 50 1.97 3.23 -21.32
C ASN A 50 3.31 3.90 -20.94
N LYS A 51 4.08 3.30 -20.02
CA LYS A 51 5.34 3.83 -19.49
C LYS A 51 5.18 5.22 -18.86
N ASN A 52 4.05 5.46 -18.22
CA ASN A 52 3.76 6.70 -17.52
C ASN A 52 4.06 6.57 -16.03
N ILE A 53 4.73 7.56 -15.46
CA ILE A 53 4.98 7.60 -14.02
C ILE A 53 3.65 7.72 -13.28
N ASN A 54 3.42 6.82 -12.33
CA ASN A 54 2.26 6.84 -11.46
C ASN A 54 2.70 6.80 -9.99
N ILE A 55 2.14 7.68 -9.18
CA ILE A 55 2.46 7.80 -7.75
C ILE A 55 1.24 7.38 -6.93
N ILE A 56 1.43 6.34 -6.11
CA ILE A 56 0.57 6.02 -4.97
C ILE A 56 1.10 6.84 -3.81
N ALA A 57 0.42 7.94 -3.47
CA ALA A 57 0.89 8.85 -2.43
C ALA A 57 0.42 8.36 -1.04
N GLU A 58 1.37 8.14 -0.14
CA GLU A 58 1.07 7.58 1.19
C GLU A 58 0.78 8.66 2.22
N ILE A 59 -0.33 8.50 2.95
CA ILE A 59 -0.72 9.30 4.11
C ILE A 59 -0.43 8.49 5.37
N LYS A 60 0.45 9.02 6.23
CA LYS A 60 0.78 8.43 7.54
C LYS A 60 1.16 9.50 8.56
N LYS A 61 0.73 9.31 9.80
CA LYS A 61 1.05 10.20 10.91
C LYS A 61 2.44 9.95 11.48
N ALA A 62 2.79 8.69 11.64
CA ALA A 62 4.03 8.25 12.27
C ALA A 62 4.58 6.97 11.64
N SER A 63 5.82 6.64 11.96
CA SER A 63 6.41 5.34 11.68
C SER A 63 7.41 4.95 12.79
N PRO A 64 7.68 3.64 13.01
CA PRO A 64 8.67 3.20 14.01
C PRO A 64 10.07 3.79 13.81
N SER A 65 10.46 4.05 12.56
CA SER A 65 11.79 4.58 12.21
C SER A 65 11.93 6.10 12.30
N ALA A 66 10.83 6.86 12.05
CA ALA A 66 10.87 8.32 11.97
C ALA A 66 10.11 9.01 13.12
N GLY A 67 9.39 8.25 13.94
CA GLY A 67 8.48 8.83 14.93
C GLY A 67 7.30 9.56 14.27
N GLU A 68 6.87 10.66 14.85
CA GLU A 68 5.82 11.52 14.27
C GLU A 68 6.38 12.35 13.11
N ILE A 69 5.76 12.24 11.93
CA ILE A 69 6.29 12.80 10.67
C ILE A 69 5.79 14.23 10.46
N ILE A 70 4.54 14.50 10.79
CA ILE A 70 3.91 15.81 10.61
C ILE A 70 3.12 16.20 11.86
N LYS A 71 3.21 17.49 12.25
CA LYS A 71 2.54 18.02 13.44
C LYS A 71 1.05 18.25 13.19
N GLU A 72 0.72 18.88 12.07
CA GLU A 72 -0.66 19.15 11.66
C GLU A 72 -1.11 18.05 10.71
N TYR A 73 -1.80 17.05 11.25
CA TYR A 73 -2.26 15.88 10.50
C TYR A 73 -3.76 15.95 10.26
N VAL A 74 -4.13 16.43 9.08
CA VAL A 74 -5.51 16.44 8.55
C VAL A 74 -5.52 15.61 7.28
N PRO A 75 -5.77 14.29 7.38
CA PRO A 75 -5.59 13.35 6.28
C PRO A 75 -6.50 13.64 5.07
N GLU A 76 -7.67 14.22 5.28
CA GLU A 76 -8.60 14.61 4.22
C GLU A 76 -8.05 15.76 3.35
N ASP A 77 -7.40 16.74 3.97
CA ASP A 77 -6.78 17.86 3.26
C ASP A 77 -5.55 17.40 2.49
N ILE A 78 -4.74 16.52 3.09
CA ILE A 78 -3.58 15.90 2.44
C ILE A 78 -4.05 15.10 1.21
N ALA A 79 -5.11 14.29 1.35
CA ALA A 79 -5.66 13.50 0.26
C ALA A 79 -6.14 14.38 -0.92
N THR A 80 -6.84 15.47 -0.60
CA THR A 80 -7.30 16.45 -1.61
C THR A 80 -6.11 17.10 -2.35
N GLN A 81 -5.04 17.44 -1.63
CA GLN A 81 -3.82 17.98 -2.22
C GLN A 81 -3.11 16.95 -3.09
N TYR A 82 -3.04 15.69 -2.67
CA TYR A 82 -2.43 14.61 -3.44
C TYR A 82 -3.14 14.39 -4.78
N GLU A 83 -4.48 14.29 -4.77
CA GLU A 83 -5.26 14.13 -6.01
C GLU A 83 -5.05 15.32 -6.95
N LYS A 84 -5.13 16.56 -6.45
CA LYS A 84 -4.89 17.78 -7.25
C LYS A 84 -3.48 17.85 -7.82
N SER A 85 -2.49 17.31 -7.10
CA SER A 85 -1.07 17.31 -7.52
C SER A 85 -0.75 16.18 -8.52
N GLY A 86 -1.69 15.27 -8.80
CA GLY A 86 -1.54 14.23 -9.80
C GLY A 86 -1.17 12.85 -9.25
N ALA A 87 -1.48 12.56 -7.98
CA ALA A 87 -1.45 11.20 -7.48
C ALA A 87 -2.44 10.32 -8.24
N GLY A 88 -2.03 9.11 -8.64
CA GLY A 88 -2.93 8.14 -9.27
C GLY A 88 -3.71 7.30 -8.25
N ALA A 89 -3.24 7.23 -7.02
CA ALA A 89 -3.91 6.59 -5.89
C ALA A 89 -3.37 7.12 -4.55
N ILE A 90 -4.10 6.84 -3.47
CA ILE A 90 -3.68 7.19 -2.11
C ILE A 90 -3.53 5.91 -1.29
N SER A 91 -2.38 5.76 -0.61
CA SER A 91 -2.15 4.72 0.39
C SER A 91 -2.39 5.31 1.78
N ILE A 92 -3.21 4.67 2.60
CA ILE A 92 -3.62 5.17 3.91
C ILE A 92 -3.17 4.18 4.98
N LEU A 93 -2.26 4.62 5.86
CA LEU A 93 -1.86 3.84 7.02
C LEU A 93 -3.02 3.74 8.01
N THR A 94 -3.48 2.50 8.27
CA THR A 94 -4.58 2.23 9.20
C THR A 94 -4.13 1.48 10.45
N GLU A 95 -2.86 1.05 10.51
CA GLU A 95 -2.28 0.42 11.69
C GLU A 95 -2.17 1.46 12.85
N SER A 96 -2.83 1.15 13.97
CA SER A 96 -3.07 2.12 15.06
C SER A 96 -1.92 2.24 16.05
N SER A 97 -1.29 1.12 16.38
CA SER A 97 -0.36 1.02 17.50
C SER A 97 1.02 1.59 17.22
N PHE A 98 1.60 1.27 16.06
CA PHE A 98 2.97 1.61 15.68
C PHE A 98 3.04 2.78 14.69
N PHE A 99 2.01 2.95 13.85
CA PHE A 99 1.98 3.99 12.81
C PHE A 99 0.98 5.12 13.14
N LYS A 100 0.28 5.03 14.28
CA LYS A 100 -0.76 5.98 14.71
C LYS A 100 -1.84 6.19 13.63
N GLY A 101 -2.13 5.14 12.85
CA GLY A 101 -3.15 5.14 11.82
C GLY A 101 -4.56 5.00 12.40
N ASN A 102 -5.56 5.17 11.55
CA ASN A 102 -6.96 4.95 11.88
C ASN A 102 -7.71 4.48 10.64
N ILE A 103 -8.49 3.41 10.78
CA ILE A 103 -9.28 2.86 9.67
C ILE A 103 -10.38 3.82 9.17
N GLU A 104 -10.91 4.66 10.06
CA GLU A 104 -11.91 5.68 9.71
C GLU A 104 -11.42 6.66 8.63
N HIS A 105 -10.10 6.89 8.55
CA HIS A 105 -9.53 7.75 7.50
C HIS A 105 -9.86 7.26 6.09
N LEU A 106 -10.04 5.95 5.88
CA LEU A 106 -10.50 5.43 4.59
C LEU A 106 -11.87 5.99 4.21
N SER A 107 -12.82 5.96 5.15
CA SER A 107 -14.18 6.46 4.93
C SER A 107 -14.23 7.97 4.74
N THR A 108 -13.52 8.74 5.57
CA THR A 108 -13.52 10.21 5.49
C THR A 108 -12.82 10.70 4.22
N ILE A 109 -11.67 10.13 3.87
CA ILE A 109 -10.95 10.44 2.64
C ILE A 109 -11.75 10.03 1.40
N SER A 110 -12.47 8.91 1.43
CA SER A 110 -13.27 8.45 0.29
C SER A 110 -14.34 9.44 -0.15
N GLN A 111 -14.75 10.36 0.75
CA GLN A 111 -15.72 11.42 0.45
C GLN A 111 -15.08 12.67 -0.18
N LYS A 112 -13.74 12.75 -0.16
CA LYS A 112 -12.96 13.92 -0.60
C LYS A 112 -12.16 13.68 -1.88
N THR A 113 -12.06 12.43 -2.34
CA THR A 113 -11.25 12.05 -3.49
C THR A 113 -11.92 11.00 -4.36
N ASN A 114 -11.65 11.05 -5.66
CA ASN A 114 -12.14 10.08 -6.65
C ASN A 114 -11.11 9.05 -7.06
N ILE A 115 -9.84 9.20 -6.65
CA ILE A 115 -8.78 8.24 -6.95
C ILE A 115 -8.80 7.06 -5.97
N PRO A 116 -8.28 5.87 -6.36
CA PRO A 116 -8.31 4.68 -5.54
C PRO A 116 -7.61 4.83 -4.19
N LEU A 117 -8.15 4.16 -3.17
CA LEU A 117 -7.62 4.11 -1.82
C LEU A 117 -7.07 2.71 -1.51
N LEU A 118 -5.77 2.64 -1.20
CA LEU A 118 -5.11 1.44 -0.72
C LEU A 118 -5.09 1.45 0.82
N ARG A 119 -5.69 0.45 1.47
CA ARG A 119 -5.47 0.21 2.89
C ARG A 119 -4.07 -0.35 3.11
N LYS A 120 -3.20 0.42 3.74
CA LYS A 120 -1.87 -0.01 4.15
C LYS A 120 -1.91 -0.41 5.62
N ASP A 121 -1.96 -1.71 5.85
CA ASP A 121 -2.07 -2.34 7.17
C ASP A 121 -1.44 -3.74 7.13
N PHE A 122 -1.30 -4.38 8.27
CA PHE A 122 -0.93 -5.79 8.39
C PHE A 122 -2.20 -6.64 8.34
N ILE A 123 -2.58 -7.05 7.13
CA ILE A 123 -3.73 -7.93 6.89
C ILE A 123 -3.33 -9.36 7.22
N ILE A 124 -3.85 -9.91 8.30
CA ILE A 124 -3.55 -11.27 8.82
C ILE A 124 -4.77 -12.16 8.93
N ASP A 125 -5.95 -11.61 8.70
CA ASP A 125 -7.23 -12.29 8.87
C ASP A 125 -8.24 -11.81 7.82
N GLU A 126 -9.11 -12.71 7.36
CA GLU A 126 -10.16 -12.40 6.38
C GLU A 126 -11.16 -11.34 6.86
N TYR A 127 -11.36 -11.21 8.17
CA TYR A 127 -12.17 -10.16 8.76
C TYR A 127 -11.72 -8.76 8.30
N GLN A 128 -10.40 -8.51 8.27
CA GLN A 128 -9.86 -7.23 7.85
C GLN A 128 -10.11 -6.93 6.36
N ILE A 129 -10.29 -7.96 5.53
CA ILE A 129 -10.60 -7.78 4.10
C ILE A 129 -12.03 -7.24 3.94
N LEU A 130 -13.00 -7.85 4.64
CA LEU A 130 -14.39 -7.36 4.65
C LEU A 130 -14.46 -5.93 5.25
N GLU A 131 -13.79 -5.73 6.38
CA GLU A 131 -13.67 -4.45 7.05
C GLU A 131 -13.11 -3.37 6.10
N SER A 132 -12.05 -3.67 5.32
CA SER A 132 -11.49 -2.75 4.34
C SER A 132 -12.55 -2.26 3.34
N LYS A 133 -13.38 -3.16 2.85
CA LYS A 133 -14.44 -2.83 1.90
C LYS A 133 -15.53 -1.95 2.52
N ILE A 134 -15.91 -2.24 3.74
CA ILE A 134 -16.91 -1.45 4.48
C ILE A 134 -16.40 -0.02 4.69
N TYR A 135 -15.13 0.12 5.04
CA TYR A 135 -14.47 1.42 5.20
C TYR A 135 -14.04 2.09 3.89
N LYS A 136 -14.50 1.59 2.72
CA LYS A 136 -14.32 2.21 1.40
C LYS A 136 -12.91 2.14 0.82
N ALA A 137 -12.10 1.18 1.23
CA ALA A 137 -10.90 0.85 0.48
C ALA A 137 -11.25 0.30 -0.91
N ASP A 138 -10.38 0.52 -1.88
CA ASP A 138 -10.42 -0.08 -3.22
C ASP A 138 -9.40 -1.20 -3.36
N ALA A 139 -8.37 -1.17 -2.52
CA ALA A 139 -7.32 -2.17 -2.52
C ALA A 139 -6.77 -2.42 -1.11
N ILE A 140 -6.12 -3.57 -0.96
CA ILE A 140 -5.41 -3.98 0.26
C ILE A 140 -3.98 -4.40 -0.05
N LEU A 141 -3.12 -4.30 0.97
CA LEU A 141 -1.74 -4.77 0.93
C LEU A 141 -1.63 -6.15 1.59
N LEU A 142 -0.99 -7.09 0.91
CA LEU A 142 -0.72 -8.44 1.43
C LEU A 142 0.80 -8.63 1.54
N LEU A 143 1.31 -8.78 2.77
CA LEU A 143 2.74 -8.91 3.02
C LEU A 143 3.19 -10.36 2.91
N ALA A 144 4.05 -10.67 1.95
CA ALA A 144 4.63 -12.01 1.79
C ALA A 144 5.55 -12.39 2.96
N SER A 145 6.09 -11.42 3.70
CA SER A 145 6.87 -11.62 4.93
C SER A 145 6.02 -12.09 6.13
N VAL A 146 4.70 -11.86 6.10
CA VAL A 146 3.75 -12.18 7.18
C VAL A 146 2.91 -13.40 6.84
N LEU A 147 2.43 -13.49 5.61
CA LEU A 147 1.48 -14.48 5.13
C LEU A 147 2.18 -15.65 4.44
N ASN A 148 1.67 -16.86 4.62
CA ASN A 148 2.03 -17.98 3.77
C ASN A 148 1.25 -17.96 2.44
N ASP A 149 1.66 -18.78 1.46
CA ASP A 149 1.08 -18.77 0.11
C ASP A 149 -0.40 -19.12 0.11
N LYS A 150 -0.84 -20.08 0.94
CA LYS A 150 -2.26 -20.47 1.06
C LYS A 150 -3.10 -19.31 1.58
N GLN A 151 -2.57 -18.52 2.53
CA GLN A 151 -3.25 -17.34 3.05
C GLN A 151 -3.35 -16.25 1.98
N ILE A 152 -2.26 -15.96 1.26
CA ILE A 152 -2.26 -14.94 0.19
C ILE A 152 -3.29 -15.30 -0.87
N ILE A 153 -3.28 -16.55 -1.37
CA ILE A 153 -4.24 -17.03 -2.38
C ILE A 153 -5.68 -16.92 -1.87
N LYS A 154 -5.94 -17.34 -0.61
CA LYS A 154 -7.26 -17.23 0.00
C LYS A 154 -7.71 -15.76 0.09
N PHE A 155 -6.82 -14.88 0.52
CA PHE A 155 -7.13 -13.44 0.72
C PHE A 155 -7.37 -12.72 -0.61
N ILE A 156 -6.61 -13.04 -1.65
CA ILE A 156 -6.84 -12.53 -3.01
C ILE A 156 -8.23 -12.95 -3.50
N LYS A 157 -8.61 -14.21 -3.31
CA LYS A 157 -9.93 -14.71 -3.71
C LYS A 157 -11.06 -13.94 -3.01
N ILE A 158 -10.99 -13.79 -1.69
CA ILE A 158 -11.99 -13.03 -0.92
C ILE A 158 -12.03 -11.58 -1.38
N ALA A 159 -10.88 -10.94 -1.58
CA ALA A 159 -10.78 -9.57 -2.05
C ALA A 159 -11.45 -9.39 -3.42
N ASP A 160 -11.18 -10.29 -4.37
CA ASP A 160 -11.79 -10.26 -5.70
C ASP A 160 -13.32 -10.45 -5.64
N GLU A 161 -13.82 -11.37 -4.81
CA GLU A 161 -15.25 -11.62 -4.63
C GLU A 161 -16.01 -10.36 -4.18
N ILE A 162 -15.40 -9.51 -3.34
CA ILE A 162 -16.02 -8.28 -2.83
C ILE A 162 -15.58 -7.01 -3.57
N GLY A 163 -14.74 -7.13 -4.60
CA GLY A 163 -14.27 -6.03 -5.43
C GLY A 163 -13.21 -5.16 -4.74
N LEU A 164 -12.18 -5.80 -4.20
CA LEU A 164 -10.92 -5.15 -3.78
C LEU A 164 -9.78 -5.65 -4.66
N ASP A 165 -8.89 -4.74 -5.04
CA ASP A 165 -7.62 -5.08 -5.64
C ASP A 165 -6.59 -5.45 -4.55
N CYS A 166 -5.51 -6.14 -4.91
CA CYS A 166 -4.42 -6.47 -4.00
C CYS A 166 -3.07 -5.97 -4.54
N ILE A 167 -2.15 -5.69 -3.62
CA ILE A 167 -0.71 -5.60 -3.91
C ILE A 167 -0.02 -6.64 -3.02
N ILE A 168 0.81 -7.53 -3.60
CA ILE A 168 1.63 -8.46 -2.82
C ILE A 168 2.98 -7.78 -2.56
N GLU A 169 3.21 -7.32 -1.33
CA GLU A 169 4.47 -6.68 -0.95
C GLU A 169 5.55 -7.71 -0.63
N THR A 170 6.75 -7.51 -1.20
CA THR A 170 7.93 -8.38 -1.05
C THR A 170 9.17 -7.56 -0.68
N HIS A 171 10.09 -8.16 0.12
CA HIS A 171 11.34 -7.52 0.57
C HIS A 171 12.58 -8.33 0.16
N SER A 172 12.40 -9.57 -0.20
CA SER A 172 13.48 -10.52 -0.50
C SER A 172 13.22 -11.31 -1.78
N GLU A 173 14.28 -11.90 -2.32
CA GLU A 173 14.18 -12.76 -3.50
C GLU A 173 13.28 -13.98 -3.27
N ASN A 174 13.29 -14.54 -2.07
CA ASN A 174 12.44 -15.70 -1.74
C ASN A 174 10.97 -15.31 -1.72
N GLU A 175 10.63 -14.14 -1.14
CA GLU A 175 9.27 -13.61 -1.15
C GLU A 175 8.81 -13.26 -2.57
N LEU A 176 9.71 -12.66 -3.38
CA LEU A 176 9.42 -12.37 -4.79
C LEU A 176 9.11 -13.65 -5.59
N LYS A 177 9.90 -14.71 -5.44
CA LYS A 177 9.62 -16.00 -6.08
C LYS A 177 8.26 -16.57 -5.68
N ARG A 178 7.90 -16.46 -4.40
CA ARG A 178 6.58 -16.87 -3.91
C ARG A 178 5.46 -16.04 -4.56
N ALA A 179 5.61 -14.72 -4.60
CA ALA A 179 4.63 -13.81 -5.21
C ALA A 179 4.43 -14.11 -6.71
N ILE A 180 5.51 -14.37 -7.46
CA ILE A 180 5.45 -14.78 -8.87
C ILE A 180 4.70 -16.11 -9.03
N ASN A 181 4.98 -17.10 -8.18
CA ASN A 181 4.31 -18.41 -8.23
C ASN A 181 2.82 -18.35 -7.87
N ILE A 182 2.38 -17.35 -7.11
CA ILE A 182 0.97 -17.09 -6.78
C ILE A 182 0.22 -16.57 -8.01
N ASP A 183 0.94 -15.99 -8.97
CA ASP A 183 0.40 -15.51 -10.25
C ASP A 183 -0.65 -14.39 -10.11
N TYR A 184 -0.47 -13.50 -9.12
CA TYR A 184 -1.24 -12.27 -9.03
C TYR A 184 -0.45 -11.10 -9.65
N PRO A 185 -1.03 -10.33 -10.59
CA PRO A 185 -0.25 -9.50 -11.51
C PRO A 185 0.42 -8.26 -10.90
N ILE A 186 0.15 -7.91 -9.64
CA ILE A 186 0.69 -6.71 -9.00
C ILE A 186 1.58 -7.08 -7.82
N ILE A 187 2.86 -6.76 -7.92
CA ILE A 187 3.87 -7.00 -6.88
C ILE A 187 4.48 -5.68 -6.44
N GLY A 188 4.43 -5.42 -5.13
CA GLY A 188 5.20 -4.37 -4.49
C GLY A 188 6.61 -4.88 -4.13
N ILE A 189 7.65 -4.12 -4.46
CA ILE A 189 9.01 -4.41 -4.00
C ILE A 189 9.43 -3.27 -3.07
N ASN A 190 9.54 -3.60 -1.79
CA ASN A 190 9.87 -2.63 -0.76
C ASN A 190 11.38 -2.61 -0.51
N ASN A 191 11.99 -1.43 -0.66
CA ASN A 191 13.42 -1.20 -0.42
C ASN A 191 13.78 -1.12 1.05
N ARG A 192 12.79 -1.01 1.94
CA ARG A 192 13.04 -0.94 3.38
C ARG A 192 13.23 -2.35 3.94
N ASN A 193 14.39 -2.57 4.54
CA ASN A 193 14.63 -3.76 5.34
C ASN A 193 13.85 -3.63 6.66
N LEU A 194 12.98 -4.58 6.95
CA LEU A 194 12.15 -4.54 8.16
C LEU A 194 12.91 -4.83 9.44
N ASN A 195 14.14 -5.43 9.35
CA ASN A 195 14.95 -5.78 10.53
C ASN A 195 15.72 -4.57 11.11
N ASN A 196 16.18 -3.68 10.24
CA ASN A 196 17.05 -2.58 10.66
C ASN A 196 16.63 -1.21 10.10
N PHE A 197 15.49 -1.16 9.41
CA PHE A 197 14.91 0.03 8.75
C PHE A 197 15.79 0.70 7.70
N THR A 198 16.92 0.11 7.34
CA THR A 198 17.73 0.63 6.24
C THR A 198 16.93 0.59 4.93
N VAL A 199 17.18 1.58 4.09
CA VAL A 199 16.53 1.69 2.77
C VAL A 199 17.62 1.64 1.71
N ASP A 200 17.54 0.64 0.83
CA ASP A 200 18.43 0.50 -0.31
C ASP A 200 17.61 0.43 -1.61
N ILE A 201 17.62 1.52 -2.37
CA ILE A 201 16.90 1.62 -3.65
C ILE A 201 17.39 0.58 -4.69
N ASN A 202 18.61 0.06 -4.54
CA ASN A 202 19.13 -0.98 -5.42
C ASN A 202 18.44 -2.34 -5.21
N ASN A 203 17.73 -2.54 -4.11
CA ASN A 203 17.00 -3.78 -3.88
C ASN A 203 15.98 -4.05 -4.99
N THR A 204 15.10 -3.09 -5.29
CA THR A 204 14.15 -3.22 -6.40
C THR A 204 14.88 -3.41 -7.73
N LEU A 205 15.92 -2.60 -8.03
CA LEU A 205 16.67 -2.70 -9.28
C LEU A 205 17.35 -4.07 -9.48
N LYS A 206 17.72 -4.72 -8.38
CA LYS A 206 18.27 -6.09 -8.40
C LYS A 206 17.16 -7.12 -8.62
N LEU A 207 16.05 -6.99 -7.92
CA LEU A 207 14.98 -7.98 -7.91
C LEU A 207 14.15 -7.96 -9.19
N ILE A 208 13.90 -6.78 -9.77
CA ILE A 208 13.07 -6.64 -10.97
C ILE A 208 13.58 -7.44 -12.16
N LYS A 209 14.90 -7.64 -12.27
CA LYS A 209 15.51 -8.46 -13.33
C LYS A 209 15.01 -9.91 -13.34
N LYS A 210 14.36 -10.35 -12.25
CA LYS A 210 13.82 -11.70 -12.07
C LYS A 210 12.31 -11.79 -12.25
N VAL A 211 11.66 -10.64 -12.48
CA VAL A 211 10.21 -10.55 -12.64
C VAL A 211 9.84 -10.73 -14.10
N PRO A 212 8.90 -11.62 -14.45
CA PRO A 212 8.35 -11.72 -15.79
C PRO A 212 7.68 -10.42 -16.24
N ASN A 213 7.65 -10.18 -17.56
CA ASN A 213 7.17 -8.91 -18.14
C ASN A 213 5.65 -8.66 -18.01
N ASP A 214 4.88 -9.67 -17.67
CA ASP A 214 3.44 -9.63 -17.49
C ASP A 214 3.02 -9.15 -16.09
N PHE A 215 4.00 -8.97 -15.19
CA PHE A 215 3.75 -8.41 -13.87
C PHE A 215 3.91 -6.88 -13.85
N THR A 216 3.04 -6.24 -13.10
CA THR A 216 3.13 -4.82 -12.78
C THR A 216 3.84 -4.63 -11.44
N ILE A 217 4.94 -3.87 -11.45
CA ILE A 217 5.74 -3.62 -10.25
C ILE A 217 5.44 -2.26 -9.66
N VAL A 218 5.32 -2.22 -8.34
CA VAL A 218 5.28 -1.00 -7.52
C VAL A 218 6.58 -0.92 -6.73
N GLY A 219 7.41 0.09 -7.00
CA GLY A 219 8.61 0.38 -6.20
C GLY A 219 8.23 1.14 -4.94
N GLU A 220 8.64 0.63 -3.76
CA GLU A 220 8.29 1.20 -2.47
C GLU A 220 9.51 1.60 -1.66
N SER A 221 9.40 2.68 -0.91
CA SER A 221 10.42 3.26 -0.03
C SER A 221 11.67 3.80 -0.74
N GLY A 222 12.22 4.90 -0.22
CA GLY A 222 13.51 5.46 -0.61
C GLY A 222 13.49 6.43 -1.79
N ILE A 223 12.36 6.63 -2.45
CA ILE A 223 12.24 7.53 -3.59
C ILE A 223 12.09 8.97 -3.08
N LYS A 224 13.05 9.82 -3.44
CA LYS A 224 13.11 11.21 -2.95
C LYS A 224 13.10 12.27 -4.06
N LYS A 225 13.56 11.95 -5.26
CA LYS A 225 13.72 12.89 -6.39
C LYS A 225 13.49 12.20 -7.73
N PHE A 226 13.30 12.96 -8.78
CA PHE A 226 13.09 12.43 -10.14
C PHE A 226 14.20 11.48 -10.59
N GLN A 227 15.45 11.74 -10.23
CA GLN A 227 16.57 10.86 -10.60
C GLN A 227 16.39 9.43 -10.05
N ASP A 228 15.79 9.28 -8.87
CA ASP A 228 15.48 7.96 -8.31
C ASP A 228 14.42 7.26 -9.19
N ILE A 229 13.35 7.97 -9.55
CA ILE A 229 12.29 7.47 -10.44
C ILE A 229 12.88 7.08 -11.81
N ARG A 230 13.77 7.90 -12.37
CA ARG A 230 14.40 7.61 -13.65
C ARG A 230 15.17 6.29 -13.64
N LEU A 231 15.94 6.02 -12.57
CA LEU A 231 16.65 4.72 -12.43
C LEU A 231 15.67 3.53 -12.48
N TYR A 232 14.51 3.68 -11.88
CA TYR A 232 13.48 2.65 -11.91
C TYR A 232 12.79 2.54 -13.26
N ASN A 233 12.52 3.67 -13.94
CA ASN A 233 11.93 3.66 -15.27
C ASN A 233 12.86 2.97 -16.28
N ASP A 234 14.18 3.20 -16.19
CA ASP A 234 15.20 2.53 -17.00
C ASP A 234 15.22 1.01 -16.77
N ALA A 235 14.77 0.56 -15.59
CA ALA A 235 14.60 -0.84 -15.23
C ALA A 235 13.18 -1.39 -15.52
N GLY A 236 12.27 -0.57 -16.05
CA GLY A 236 10.92 -0.98 -16.43
C GLY A 236 9.86 -0.83 -15.33
N VAL A 237 10.12 -0.07 -14.25
CA VAL A 237 9.14 0.24 -13.20
C VAL A 237 8.56 1.62 -13.39
N TYR A 238 7.24 1.75 -13.40
CA TYR A 238 6.53 3.00 -13.63
C TYR A 238 5.55 3.37 -12.51
N ASN A 239 5.33 2.48 -11.53
CA ASN A 239 4.47 2.73 -10.38
C ASN A 239 5.29 2.82 -9.09
N PHE A 240 4.99 3.80 -8.25
CA PHE A 240 5.77 4.12 -7.06
C PHE A 240 4.87 4.40 -5.87
N LEU A 241 5.16 3.80 -4.72
CA LEU A 241 4.53 4.13 -3.45
C LEU A 241 5.47 5.05 -2.67
N ILE A 242 5.06 6.32 -2.51
CA ILE A 242 5.88 7.39 -1.95
C ILE A 242 5.13 8.08 -0.81
N GLY A 243 5.73 8.13 0.37
CA GLY A 243 5.15 8.78 1.55
C GLY A 243 6.02 9.91 2.08
N GLU A 244 7.08 9.57 2.81
CA GLU A 244 7.87 10.50 3.60
C GLU A 244 8.35 11.74 2.81
N SER A 245 8.92 11.56 1.63
CA SER A 245 9.45 12.66 0.84
C SER A 245 8.38 13.65 0.33
N ILE A 246 7.12 13.22 0.20
CA ILE A 246 5.99 14.08 -0.15
C ILE A 246 5.45 14.75 1.11
N LEU A 247 5.20 13.98 2.19
CA LEU A 247 4.63 14.46 3.45
C LEU A 247 5.50 15.50 4.15
N THR A 248 6.82 15.37 4.09
CA THR A 248 7.76 16.31 4.73
C THR A 248 8.09 17.52 3.86
N SER A 249 7.58 17.57 2.63
CA SER A 249 7.78 18.69 1.73
C SER A 249 7.02 19.94 2.20
N LYS A 250 7.65 21.10 2.13
CA LYS A 250 7.00 22.40 2.40
C LYS A 250 5.89 22.73 1.40
N ASN A 251 5.90 22.11 0.22
CA ASN A 251 4.90 22.31 -0.83
C ASN A 251 4.69 21.00 -1.59
N ILE A 252 3.55 20.38 -1.37
CA ILE A 252 3.17 19.11 -1.96
C ILE A 252 3.15 19.19 -3.50
N GLN A 253 2.54 20.23 -4.08
CA GLN A 253 2.47 20.40 -5.53
C GLN A 253 3.88 20.46 -6.16
N LYS A 254 4.77 21.29 -5.64
CA LYS A 254 6.16 21.37 -6.14
C LYS A 254 6.91 20.05 -6.02
N LYS A 255 6.59 19.26 -4.97
CA LYS A 255 7.20 17.95 -4.79
C LYS A 255 6.71 16.95 -5.85
N PHE A 256 5.43 16.98 -6.18
CA PHE A 256 4.89 16.20 -7.29
C PHE A 256 5.46 16.63 -8.63
N ASP A 257 5.59 17.95 -8.87
CA ASP A 257 6.18 18.47 -10.11
C ASP A 257 7.64 18.00 -10.26
N GLU A 258 8.43 18.04 -9.16
CA GLU A 258 9.78 17.48 -9.14
C GLU A 258 9.81 15.98 -9.46
N LEU A 259 8.94 15.19 -8.79
CA LEU A 259 8.91 13.73 -8.96
C LEU A 259 8.41 13.32 -10.35
N LEU A 260 7.50 14.09 -10.94
CA LEU A 260 6.92 13.83 -12.27
C LEU A 260 7.68 14.50 -13.42
N ASN A 261 8.74 15.28 -13.11
CA ASN A 261 9.53 16.06 -14.06
C ASN A 261 8.69 17.02 -14.91
N LYS A 262 7.84 17.77 -14.22
CA LYS A 262 6.95 18.81 -14.80
C LYS A 262 7.48 20.21 -14.57
#